data_cda8d746e5be71efcd802d9ec2080075
#
_entry.id   cda8d746e5be71efcd802d9ec2080075
#
_cell.length_a   1.000
_cell.length_b   1.000
_cell.length_c   1.000
_cell.angle_alpha   90.00
_cell.angle_beta   90.00
_cell.angle_gamma   90.00
#
_symmetry.space_group_name_H-M   'P 1'
#
loop_
_entity.id
_entity.type
_entity.pdbx_description
1 polymer ?
#
loop_
_entity_poly.entity_id
_entity_poly.type
_entity_poly.pdbx_seq_one_letter_code
_entity_poly.pdbx_strand_id
1 'polypeptide(L)'
;MAGYVKTFLLCVCCMICLSTPKALATRVFGTAKEYAGSEIIFYHYQERITYMKEEVFRLKVDENGNFEANFGIDRITYIFAEFGVYYVYFYAEPDGNYELILPEYDERTEGDLLNPYFEPTEMQLGIKNMKNTDLNYLIMDFDYYYNRYYDLRLEELYAKGLKTDVDTFINNINEKYKKYDNPYFQQYRRYRIAALKNMATKQEYESALVYSYYSNKEILYDNPAYMDLFNSIYHNYFDNYLVSAGGADLYRVITYGHSISLLHRLIGSNPKHKKKQFRELVILKGLNDAFANDNLQWLPLLLTLDSLYITTEYPIHQQIAQNIADNSLTMAKGTVALPFELPDSMGNMMSLADFRGKYLYLQ
;
A
#
# COMPACT_ATOMS: atom_id res chain seq x y z
N MET A 1 32.29 55.29 -3.76
CA MET A 1 31.07 54.67 -3.13
C MET A 1 30.46 53.49 -3.90
N ALA A 2 30.85 53.20 -5.14
CA ALA A 2 30.26 52.09 -5.91
C ALA A 2 30.84 50.67 -5.62
N GLY A 3 32.00 50.58 -4.95
CA GLY A 3 32.66 49.29 -4.64
C GLY A 3 32.11 48.55 -3.43
N TYR A 4 31.64 49.27 -2.43
CA TYR A 4 31.14 48.67 -1.18
C TYR A 4 29.74 48.04 -1.29
N VAL A 5 28.92 48.54 -2.22
CA VAL A 5 27.56 48.00 -2.45
C VAL A 5 27.59 46.62 -3.13
N LYS A 6 28.55 46.37 -4.04
CA LYS A 6 28.69 45.07 -4.71
C LYS A 6 29.17 43.95 -3.77
N THR A 7 30.06 44.30 -2.83
CA THR A 7 30.58 43.30 -1.85
C THR A 7 29.53 42.95 -0.80
N PHE A 8 28.68 43.90 -0.41
CA PHE A 8 27.58 43.65 0.54
C PHE A 8 26.45 42.78 -0.07
N LEU A 9 26.15 43.00 -1.38
CA LEU A 9 25.16 42.17 -2.08
C LEU A 9 25.65 40.69 -2.27
N LEU A 10 26.95 40.51 -2.49
CA LEU A 10 27.54 39.17 -2.63
C LEU A 10 27.52 38.37 -1.29
N CYS A 11 27.77 39.06 -0.17
CA CYS A 11 27.69 38.43 1.15
C CYS A 11 26.24 38.06 1.59
N VAL A 12 25.24 38.86 1.19
CA VAL A 12 23.82 38.57 1.47
C VAL A 12 23.32 37.39 0.62
N CYS A 13 23.74 37.25 -0.64
CA CYS A 13 23.43 36.09 -1.47
C CYS A 13 24.07 34.79 -0.94
N CYS A 14 25.26 34.82 -0.34
CA CYS A 14 25.89 33.62 0.26
C CYS A 14 25.26 33.18 1.58
N MET A 15 24.57 34.08 2.31
CA MET A 15 23.91 33.71 3.57
C MET A 15 22.50 33.05 3.38
N ILE A 16 21.91 33.17 2.19
CA ILE A 16 20.59 32.58 1.91
C ILE A 16 20.68 31.10 1.48
N CYS A 17 21.88 30.59 1.17
CA CYS A 17 22.07 29.22 0.67
C CYS A 17 22.44 28.17 1.73
N LEU A 18 22.33 28.43 3.04
CA LEU A 18 22.71 27.49 4.09
C LEU A 18 21.59 27.07 5.04
N SER A 19 20.34 27.27 4.67
CA SER A 19 19.28 26.50 5.30
C SER A 19 19.06 25.22 4.50
N THR A 20 19.96 24.25 4.66
CA THR A 20 19.60 22.86 4.37
C THR A 20 18.40 22.54 5.24
N PRO A 21 17.25 22.13 4.69
CA PRO A 21 16.19 21.62 5.53
C PRO A 21 16.81 20.50 6.37
N LYS A 22 16.73 20.59 7.70
CA LYS A 22 17.03 19.47 8.57
C LYS A 22 16.17 18.34 8.05
N ALA A 23 16.79 17.31 7.50
CA ALA A 23 16.06 16.07 7.24
C ALA A 23 15.49 15.63 8.58
N LEU A 24 14.17 15.62 8.67
CA LEU A 24 13.45 15.14 9.82
C LEU A 24 13.80 13.66 9.97
N ALA A 25 14.55 13.30 11.01
CA ALA A 25 15.06 11.95 11.19
C ALA A 25 14.19 11.20 12.21
N THR A 26 13.42 10.26 11.73
CA THR A 26 12.72 9.29 12.58
C THR A 26 13.71 8.28 13.11
N ARG A 27 13.63 7.98 14.39
CA ARG A 27 14.53 7.05 15.07
C ARG A 27 13.77 5.84 15.61
N VAL A 28 14.31 4.65 15.36
CA VAL A 28 13.89 3.40 16.01
C VAL A 28 15.06 2.81 16.79
N PHE A 29 14.79 2.24 17.95
CA PHE A 29 15.81 1.63 18.79
C PHE A 29 15.18 0.60 19.73
N GLY A 30 15.99 -0.26 20.33
CA GLY A 30 15.51 -1.24 21.30
C GLY A 30 16.54 -2.30 21.62
N THR A 31 16.07 -3.38 22.24
CA THR A 31 16.91 -4.52 22.63
C THR A 31 16.13 -5.80 22.36
N ALA A 32 16.75 -6.73 21.62
CA ALA A 32 16.20 -8.05 21.27
C ALA A 32 17.34 -9.06 21.19
N LYS A 33 17.70 -9.66 22.34
CA LYS A 33 18.87 -10.56 22.45
C LYS A 33 18.74 -11.81 21.60
N GLU A 34 17.51 -12.27 21.36
CA GLU A 34 17.21 -13.44 20.53
C GLU A 34 17.56 -13.22 19.05
N TYR A 35 17.67 -11.96 18.64
CA TYR A 35 18.04 -11.54 17.28
C TYR A 35 19.48 -11.11 17.14
N ALA A 36 20.35 -11.36 18.15
CA ALA A 36 21.75 -10.92 18.12
C ALA A 36 22.47 -11.41 16.84
N GLY A 37 23.14 -10.47 16.15
CA GLY A 37 23.84 -10.72 14.89
C GLY A 37 22.96 -10.75 13.64
N SER A 38 21.63 -10.60 13.77
CA SER A 38 20.71 -10.58 12.62
C SER A 38 20.55 -9.18 12.02
N GLU A 39 20.05 -9.15 10.77
CA GLU A 39 19.65 -7.93 10.06
C GLU A 39 18.19 -8.09 9.59
N ILE A 40 17.35 -7.14 9.96
CA ILE A 40 15.93 -7.11 9.57
C ILE A 40 15.72 -5.90 8.66
N ILE A 41 15.15 -6.11 7.48
CA ILE A 41 14.89 -5.05 6.52
C ILE A 41 13.45 -4.58 6.68
N PHE A 42 13.27 -3.28 6.86
CA PHE A 42 11.97 -2.65 6.95
C PHE A 42 11.63 -1.93 5.65
N TYR A 43 10.41 -2.14 5.20
CA TYR A 43 9.88 -1.66 3.94
C TYR A 43 8.67 -0.75 4.15
N HIS A 44 8.36 0.04 3.14
CA HIS A 44 7.02 0.57 2.91
C HIS A 44 6.53 0.19 1.52
N TYR A 45 5.25 0.40 1.23
CA TYR A 45 4.76 0.29 -0.15
C TYR A 45 4.92 1.64 -0.84
N GLN A 46 5.53 1.67 -2.02
CA GLN A 46 5.60 2.86 -2.89
C GLN A 46 4.20 3.40 -3.19
N GLU A 47 3.25 2.49 -3.39
CA GLU A 47 1.83 2.75 -3.54
C GLU A 47 1.01 1.44 -3.28
N ARG A 48 -0.32 1.56 -3.16
CA ARG A 48 -1.18 0.46 -2.73
C ARG A 48 -2.09 -0.08 -3.84
N ILE A 49 -1.71 0.04 -5.11
CA ILE A 49 -2.34 -0.66 -6.24
C ILE A 49 -1.55 -1.93 -6.54
N THR A 50 -0.24 -1.81 -6.69
CA THR A 50 0.67 -2.94 -6.99
C THR A 50 1.35 -3.50 -5.75
N TYR A 51 1.35 -2.76 -4.63
CA TYR A 51 2.07 -3.10 -3.40
C TYR A 51 3.58 -3.30 -3.61
N MET A 52 4.18 -2.56 -4.57
CA MET A 52 5.63 -2.57 -4.76
C MET A 52 6.32 -2.10 -3.49
N LYS A 53 7.22 -2.97 -2.97
CA LYS A 53 7.97 -2.70 -1.74
C LYS A 53 9.18 -1.80 -2.02
N GLU A 54 9.47 -0.89 -1.11
CA GLU A 54 10.69 -0.09 -1.10
C GLU A 54 11.32 -0.14 0.29
N GLU A 55 12.64 -0.33 0.34
CA GLU A 55 13.38 -0.38 1.59
C GLU A 55 13.42 1.01 2.25
N VAL A 56 13.10 1.07 3.55
CA VAL A 56 13.17 2.31 4.34
C VAL A 56 14.43 2.32 5.19
N PHE A 57 14.70 1.23 5.92
CA PHE A 57 15.90 1.09 6.74
C PHE A 57 16.19 -0.38 7.03
N ARG A 58 17.43 -0.63 7.45
CA ARG A 58 17.89 -1.93 7.96
C ARG A 58 18.15 -1.84 9.44
N LEU A 59 17.59 -2.76 10.19
CA LEU A 59 17.79 -2.91 11.61
C LEU A 59 18.86 -3.96 11.84
N LYS A 60 20.07 -3.54 12.23
CA LYS A 60 21.18 -4.43 12.61
C LYS A 60 21.19 -4.60 14.11
N VAL A 61 21.06 -5.84 14.56
CA VAL A 61 21.09 -6.19 15.98
C VAL A 61 22.51 -6.57 16.35
N ASP A 62 23.11 -5.86 17.29
CA ASP A 62 24.49 -6.14 17.74
C ASP A 62 24.59 -7.45 18.56
N GLU A 63 25.81 -7.86 18.92
CA GLU A 63 26.07 -9.07 19.71
C GLU A 63 25.45 -9.03 21.12
N ASN A 64 25.12 -7.84 21.63
CA ASN A 64 24.46 -7.64 22.91
C ASN A 64 22.91 -7.60 22.77
N GLY A 65 22.42 -7.68 21.54
CA GLY A 65 21.01 -7.58 21.22
C GLY A 65 20.48 -6.15 21.08
N ASN A 66 21.33 -5.11 21.09
CA ASN A 66 20.87 -3.74 20.89
C ASN A 66 20.77 -3.41 19.42
N PHE A 67 19.82 -2.56 19.10
CA PHE A 67 19.64 -2.04 17.74
C PHE A 67 19.25 -0.56 17.74
N GLU A 68 19.65 0.13 16.70
CA GLU A 68 19.24 1.51 16.41
C GLU A 68 19.31 1.76 14.90
N ALA A 69 18.30 2.46 14.37
CA ALA A 69 18.30 2.97 13.00
C ALA A 69 17.66 4.36 12.94
N ASN A 70 18.16 5.20 12.02
CA ASN A 70 17.64 6.52 11.73
C ASN A 70 17.31 6.61 10.24
N PHE A 71 16.13 7.13 9.91
CA PHE A 71 15.68 7.25 8.53
C PHE A 71 14.83 8.50 8.34
N GLY A 72 14.71 8.97 7.10
CA GLY A 72 13.90 10.15 6.75
C GLY A 72 12.58 9.75 6.13
N ILE A 73 11.49 10.34 6.65
CA ILE A 73 10.17 10.31 6.04
C ILE A 73 9.54 11.70 6.10
N ASP A 74 8.74 12.05 5.11
CA ASP A 74 8.09 13.38 5.01
C ASP A 74 6.63 13.37 5.45
N ARG A 75 6.07 12.18 5.70
CA ARG A 75 4.67 11.96 6.08
C ARG A 75 4.53 10.72 6.96
N ILE A 76 3.35 10.54 7.57
CA ILE A 76 3.03 9.31 8.30
C ILE A 76 3.09 8.14 7.31
N THR A 77 3.96 7.18 7.60
CA THR A 77 4.26 6.05 6.73
C THR A 77 3.98 4.73 7.45
N TYR A 78 3.21 3.85 6.81
CA TYR A 78 3.04 2.47 7.23
C TYR A 78 4.32 1.70 6.89
N ILE A 79 5.08 1.30 7.89
CA ILE A 79 6.35 0.57 7.74
C ILE A 79 6.14 -0.86 8.22
N PHE A 80 6.67 -1.82 7.47
CA PHE A 80 6.55 -3.24 7.80
C PHE A 80 7.84 -4.01 7.54
N ALA A 81 7.95 -5.18 8.16
CA ALA A 81 9.00 -6.15 7.91
C ALA A 81 8.45 -7.56 7.96
N GLU A 82 9.08 -8.47 7.21
CA GLU A 82 8.80 -9.91 7.24
C GLU A 82 10.05 -10.64 7.73
N PHE A 83 9.94 -11.37 8.81
CA PHE A 83 11.02 -12.21 9.34
C PHE A 83 10.46 -13.37 10.17
N GLY A 84 11.10 -14.54 10.06
CA GLY A 84 10.55 -15.77 10.64
C GLY A 84 9.11 -16.01 10.20
N VAL A 85 8.26 -16.28 11.15
CA VAL A 85 6.81 -16.51 10.93
C VAL A 85 5.98 -15.24 10.97
N TYR A 86 6.59 -14.06 11.09
CA TYR A 86 5.88 -12.80 11.34
C TYR A 86 5.88 -11.87 10.14
N TYR A 87 4.76 -11.14 10.01
CA TYR A 87 4.62 -9.88 9.29
C TYR A 87 4.34 -8.80 10.33
N VAL A 88 5.30 -7.94 10.60
CA VAL A 88 5.19 -6.90 11.60
C VAL A 88 5.06 -5.52 10.98
N TYR A 89 4.32 -4.61 11.63
CA TYR A 89 4.17 -3.25 11.13
C TYR A 89 4.02 -2.22 12.25
N PHE A 90 4.28 -0.97 11.91
CA PHE A 90 3.95 0.21 12.73
C PHE A 90 3.77 1.45 11.84
N TYR A 91 3.18 2.47 12.39
CA TYR A 91 3.03 3.77 11.72
C TYR A 91 4.12 4.71 12.21
N ALA A 92 5.05 5.08 11.34
CA ALA A 92 6.10 6.04 11.62
C ALA A 92 5.62 7.45 11.28
N GLU A 93 5.83 8.38 12.20
CA GLU A 93 5.59 9.82 12.01
C GLU A 93 6.93 10.52 11.77
N PRO A 94 7.00 11.59 10.96
CA PRO A 94 8.21 12.40 10.83
C PRO A 94 8.71 12.85 12.21
N ASP A 95 10.04 12.80 12.43
CA ASP A 95 10.69 13.06 13.73
C ASP A 95 10.26 12.13 14.89
N GLY A 96 9.60 11.01 14.57
CA GLY A 96 9.19 10.03 15.56
C GLY A 96 10.38 9.38 16.27
N ASN A 97 10.17 8.95 17.52
CA ASN A 97 11.18 8.26 18.31
C ASN A 97 10.55 7.03 19.00
N TYR A 98 10.86 5.84 18.49
CA TYR A 98 10.17 4.60 18.85
C TYR A 98 11.12 3.60 19.49
N GLU A 99 10.86 3.22 20.75
CA GLU A 99 11.50 2.07 21.40
C GLU A 99 10.72 0.81 21.03
N LEU A 100 11.18 0.11 19.96
CA LEU A 100 10.49 -1.05 19.41
C LEU A 100 10.71 -2.30 20.26
N ILE A 101 9.66 -3.11 20.36
CA ILE A 101 9.69 -4.46 20.94
C ILE A 101 9.47 -5.43 19.78
N LEU A 102 10.48 -6.22 19.44
CA LEU A 102 10.36 -7.30 18.49
C LEU A 102 9.59 -8.48 19.10
N PRO A 103 8.82 -9.26 18.33
CA PRO A 103 8.19 -10.49 18.80
C PRO A 103 9.26 -11.50 19.23
N GLU A 104 8.86 -12.57 19.93
CA GLU A 104 9.73 -13.69 20.23
C GLU A 104 10.32 -14.28 18.93
N TYR A 105 11.58 -14.72 18.97
CA TYR A 105 12.23 -15.28 17.79
C TYR A 105 11.59 -16.61 17.43
N ASP A 106 11.02 -16.70 16.24
CA ASP A 106 10.38 -17.90 15.71
C ASP A 106 10.66 -18.01 14.21
N GLU A 107 11.35 -19.07 13.82
CA GLU A 107 11.70 -19.33 12.43
C GLU A 107 10.61 -20.14 11.71
N ARG A 108 10.52 -19.97 10.41
CA ARG A 108 9.69 -20.86 9.58
C ARG A 108 10.24 -22.26 9.64
N THR A 109 9.38 -23.22 9.90
CA THR A 109 9.72 -24.63 9.77
C THR A 109 9.96 -25.00 8.31
N GLU A 110 10.62 -26.15 8.07
CA GLU A 110 10.78 -26.66 6.70
C GLU A 110 9.42 -26.81 5.97
N GLY A 111 8.37 -27.21 6.70
CA GLY A 111 7.01 -27.28 6.17
C GLY A 111 6.45 -25.92 5.77
N ASP A 112 6.73 -24.86 6.54
CA ASP A 112 6.31 -23.50 6.22
C ASP A 112 7.05 -22.95 5.00
N LEU A 113 8.34 -23.25 4.88
CA LEU A 113 9.16 -22.84 3.72
C LEU A 113 8.73 -23.52 2.42
N LEU A 114 8.20 -24.74 2.51
CA LEU A 114 7.69 -25.51 1.37
C LEU A 114 6.22 -25.22 1.06
N ASN A 115 5.52 -24.50 1.95
CA ASN A 115 4.11 -24.18 1.78
C ASN A 115 3.93 -22.89 0.98
N PRO A 116 3.50 -22.93 -0.30
CA PRO A 116 3.30 -21.71 -1.11
C PRO A 116 2.13 -20.86 -0.62
N TYR A 117 1.31 -21.38 0.30
CA TYR A 117 0.17 -20.70 0.92
C TYR A 117 0.48 -20.29 2.36
N PHE A 118 1.75 -20.28 2.75
CA PHE A 118 2.13 -19.82 4.09
C PHE A 118 1.77 -18.34 4.26
N GLU A 119 0.94 -18.05 5.25
CA GLU A 119 0.59 -16.69 5.64
C GLU A 119 1.29 -16.36 6.97
N PRO A 120 2.16 -15.34 7.00
CA PRO A 120 2.81 -14.94 8.24
C PRO A 120 1.80 -14.37 9.23
N THR A 121 2.09 -14.53 10.51
CA THR A 121 1.30 -13.90 11.58
C THR A 121 1.47 -12.39 11.55
N GLU A 122 0.41 -11.69 11.15
CA GLU A 122 0.39 -10.23 11.11
C GLU A 122 0.20 -9.64 12.50
N MET A 123 1.07 -8.71 12.89
CA MET A 123 0.96 -7.99 14.15
C MET A 123 1.54 -6.59 14.10
N GLN A 124 0.94 -5.68 14.86
CA GLN A 124 1.54 -4.37 15.10
C GLN A 124 2.70 -4.51 16.09
N LEU A 125 3.86 -3.92 15.75
CA LEU A 125 5.02 -3.90 16.66
C LEU A 125 4.69 -3.23 17.98
N GLY A 126 5.15 -3.82 19.06
CA GLY A 126 5.15 -3.18 20.37
C GLY A 126 6.05 -1.94 20.38
N ILE A 127 5.59 -0.87 21.01
CA ILE A 127 6.35 0.37 21.22
C ILE A 127 6.33 0.67 22.70
N LYS A 128 7.48 0.51 23.37
CA LYS A 128 7.56 0.58 24.83
C LYS A 128 7.30 1.98 25.40
N ASN A 129 7.72 3.02 24.68
CA ASN A 129 7.53 4.42 25.06
C ASN A 129 6.20 5.03 24.55
N MET A 130 5.25 4.21 24.09
CA MET A 130 3.98 4.62 23.51
C MET A 130 3.01 5.14 24.59
N LYS A 131 2.37 6.27 24.30
CA LYS A 131 1.29 6.85 25.11
C LYS A 131 -0.07 6.49 24.52
N ASN A 132 -1.10 6.55 25.32
CA ASN A 132 -2.49 6.26 24.90
C ASN A 132 -3.11 7.32 23.95
N THR A 133 -2.37 8.37 23.63
CA THR A 133 -2.73 9.42 22.66
C THR A 133 -1.97 9.28 21.33
N ASP A 134 -0.95 8.43 21.29
CA ASP A 134 -0.08 8.28 20.12
C ASP A 134 -0.81 7.49 19.01
N LEU A 135 -0.48 7.80 17.77
CA LEU A 135 -1.14 7.22 16.60
C LEU A 135 -1.17 5.69 16.61
N ASN A 136 -0.04 5.06 16.91
CA ASN A 136 0.05 3.60 16.97
C ASN A 136 -0.87 2.99 18.02
N TYR A 137 -0.97 3.62 19.21
CA TYR A 137 -1.91 3.17 20.24
C TYR A 137 -3.36 3.31 19.79
N LEU A 138 -3.71 4.46 19.21
CA LEU A 138 -5.07 4.73 18.78
C LEU A 138 -5.55 3.76 17.69
N ILE A 139 -4.66 3.43 16.74
CA ILE A 139 -4.96 2.45 15.69
C ILE A 139 -5.10 1.06 16.30
N MET A 140 -4.14 0.63 17.13
CA MET A 140 -4.16 -0.68 17.80
C MET A 140 -5.45 -0.87 18.65
N ASP A 141 -5.80 0.13 19.48
CA ASP A 141 -6.98 0.08 20.34
C ASP A 141 -8.29 0.08 19.51
N PHE A 142 -8.32 0.86 18.41
CA PHE A 142 -9.47 0.85 17.50
C PHE A 142 -9.59 -0.50 16.76
N ASP A 143 -8.51 -1.01 16.21
CA ASP A 143 -8.51 -2.26 15.46
C ASP A 143 -8.85 -3.45 16.36
N TYR A 144 -8.45 -3.45 17.62
CA TYR A 144 -8.87 -4.47 18.59
C TYR A 144 -10.40 -4.56 18.71
N TYR A 145 -11.10 -3.42 18.86
CA TYR A 145 -12.57 -3.42 18.96
C TYR A 145 -13.23 -3.71 17.62
N TYR A 146 -12.68 -3.16 16.54
CA TYR A 146 -13.20 -3.33 15.19
C TYR A 146 -13.09 -4.79 14.74
N ASN A 147 -11.90 -5.39 14.83
CA ASN A 147 -11.68 -6.76 14.40
C ASN A 147 -12.47 -7.75 15.25
N ARG A 148 -12.50 -7.54 16.57
CA ARG A 148 -13.34 -8.37 17.45
C ARG A 148 -14.84 -8.35 17.08
N TYR A 149 -15.37 -7.16 16.76
CA TYR A 149 -16.75 -7.04 16.28
C TYR A 149 -16.92 -7.75 14.93
N TYR A 150 -16.00 -7.53 14.01
CA TYR A 150 -15.99 -8.11 12.69
C TYR A 150 -15.99 -9.66 12.76
N ASP A 151 -15.06 -10.24 13.48
CA ASP A 151 -14.89 -11.70 13.62
C ASP A 151 -16.14 -12.36 14.21
N LEU A 152 -16.74 -11.74 15.23
CA LEU A 152 -17.96 -12.24 15.87
C LEU A 152 -19.21 -12.16 14.97
N ARG A 153 -19.20 -11.32 13.93
CA ARG A 153 -20.36 -11.05 13.08
C ARG A 153 -20.16 -11.40 11.61
N LEU A 154 -18.99 -11.93 11.25
CA LEU A 154 -18.58 -12.14 9.86
C LEU A 154 -19.62 -12.93 9.06
N GLU A 155 -20.05 -14.09 9.56
CA GLU A 155 -21.05 -14.93 8.89
C GLU A 155 -22.39 -14.22 8.68
N GLU A 156 -22.85 -13.49 9.69
CA GLU A 156 -24.12 -12.77 9.63
C GLU A 156 -24.04 -11.55 8.71
N LEU A 157 -22.91 -10.84 8.70
CA LEU A 157 -22.65 -9.72 7.79
C LEU A 157 -22.74 -10.15 6.33
N TYR A 158 -22.08 -11.26 5.99
CA TYR A 158 -22.11 -11.80 4.63
C TYR A 158 -23.47 -12.42 4.26
N ALA A 159 -24.08 -13.19 5.15
CA ALA A 159 -25.30 -13.91 4.83
C ALA A 159 -26.55 -13.02 4.83
N LYS A 160 -26.72 -12.12 5.79
CA LYS A 160 -27.97 -11.41 6.04
C LYS A 160 -27.89 -9.90 5.86
N GLY A 161 -26.68 -9.29 6.03
CA GLY A 161 -26.53 -7.87 6.27
C GLY A 161 -27.07 -7.48 7.66
N LEU A 162 -26.36 -6.66 8.43
CA LEU A 162 -26.71 -6.32 9.81
C LEU A 162 -26.71 -4.79 10.02
N LYS A 163 -27.44 -4.07 9.19
CA LYS A 163 -27.38 -2.60 9.19
C LYS A 163 -27.59 -1.97 10.58
N THR A 164 -28.63 -2.37 11.30
CA THR A 164 -28.96 -1.79 12.61
C THR A 164 -27.90 -2.11 13.67
N ASP A 165 -27.40 -3.34 13.68
CA ASP A 165 -26.35 -3.76 14.62
C ASP A 165 -25.03 -3.03 14.34
N VAL A 166 -24.65 -2.91 13.07
CA VAL A 166 -23.49 -2.15 12.62
C VAL A 166 -23.60 -0.67 12.98
N ASP A 167 -24.77 -0.05 12.78
CA ASP A 167 -24.97 1.35 13.16
C ASP A 167 -24.83 1.56 14.66
N THR A 168 -25.31 0.62 15.48
CA THR A 168 -25.14 0.65 16.94
C THR A 168 -23.66 0.54 17.34
N PHE A 169 -22.93 -0.40 16.75
CA PHE A 169 -21.50 -0.54 16.97
C PHE A 169 -20.74 0.75 16.57
N ILE A 170 -21.05 1.32 15.40
CA ILE A 170 -20.42 2.55 14.92
C ILE A 170 -20.67 3.73 15.87
N ASN A 171 -21.89 3.87 16.36
CA ASN A 171 -22.21 4.92 17.33
C ASN A 171 -21.37 4.78 18.60
N ASN A 172 -21.26 3.57 19.15
CA ASN A 172 -20.46 3.29 20.34
C ASN A 172 -18.97 3.61 20.11
N ILE A 173 -18.43 3.18 18.96
CA ILE A 173 -17.03 3.44 18.60
C ILE A 173 -16.78 4.93 18.37
N ASN A 174 -17.72 5.65 17.74
CA ASN A 174 -17.61 7.09 17.55
C ASN A 174 -17.59 7.85 18.89
N GLU A 175 -18.42 7.47 19.85
CA GLU A 175 -18.40 8.07 21.19
C GLU A 175 -17.08 7.79 21.92
N LYS A 176 -16.54 6.58 21.80
CA LYS A 176 -15.26 6.22 22.43
C LYS A 176 -14.11 7.09 21.94
N TYR A 177 -14.05 7.36 20.64
CA TYR A 177 -12.90 8.07 20.03
C TYR A 177 -13.16 9.56 19.71
N LYS A 178 -14.30 10.12 20.09
CA LYS A 178 -14.65 11.51 19.78
C LYS A 178 -13.69 12.57 20.33
N LYS A 179 -12.98 12.24 21.41
CA LYS A 179 -12.02 13.15 22.08
C LYS A 179 -10.66 13.23 21.42
N TYR A 180 -10.34 12.31 20.48
CA TYR A 180 -9.06 12.26 19.81
C TYR A 180 -9.18 12.94 18.46
N ASP A 181 -8.33 13.92 18.18
CA ASP A 181 -8.38 14.80 17.01
C ASP A 181 -7.24 14.55 15.99
N ASN A 182 -6.41 13.52 16.20
CA ASN A 182 -5.35 13.16 15.26
C ASN A 182 -5.93 12.95 13.84
N PRO A 183 -5.56 13.77 12.84
CA PRO A 183 -6.23 13.74 11.54
C PRO A 183 -6.06 12.41 10.78
N TYR A 184 -4.88 11.78 10.88
CA TYR A 184 -4.62 10.50 10.24
C TYR A 184 -5.49 9.40 10.83
N PHE A 185 -5.56 9.31 12.16
CA PHE A 185 -6.42 8.36 12.86
C PHE A 185 -7.90 8.55 12.52
N GLN A 186 -8.37 9.80 12.42
CA GLN A 186 -9.75 10.09 12.02
C GLN A 186 -10.05 9.60 10.60
N GLN A 187 -9.12 9.78 9.65
CA GLN A 187 -9.26 9.26 8.31
C GLN A 187 -9.19 7.73 8.28
N TYR A 188 -8.22 7.12 8.95
CA TYR A 188 -8.10 5.66 9.05
C TYR A 188 -9.42 5.04 9.53
N ARG A 189 -9.92 5.49 10.68
CA ARG A 189 -11.17 5.03 11.28
C ARG A 189 -12.37 5.23 10.35
N ARG A 190 -12.45 6.39 9.69
CA ARG A 190 -13.53 6.72 8.77
C ARG A 190 -13.65 5.69 7.65
N TYR A 191 -12.55 5.27 7.05
CA TYR A 191 -12.56 4.32 5.94
C TYR A 191 -12.75 2.87 6.40
N ARG A 192 -12.23 2.50 7.58
CA ARG A 192 -12.56 1.20 8.21
C ARG A 192 -14.06 1.08 8.47
N ILE A 193 -14.68 2.10 9.03
CA ILE A 193 -16.13 2.16 9.26
C ILE A 193 -16.90 2.10 7.93
N ALA A 194 -16.44 2.78 6.90
CA ALA A 194 -17.08 2.75 5.58
C ALA A 194 -17.04 1.35 4.97
N ALA A 195 -15.92 0.62 5.12
CA ALA A 195 -15.81 -0.77 4.69
C ALA A 195 -16.83 -1.68 5.39
N LEU A 196 -16.97 -1.54 6.71
CA LEU A 196 -17.97 -2.30 7.47
C LEU A 196 -19.40 -2.00 7.03
N LYS A 197 -19.73 -0.71 6.78
CA LYS A 197 -21.04 -0.31 6.24
C LYS A 197 -21.30 -0.91 4.87
N ASN A 198 -20.30 -0.92 4.00
CA ASN A 198 -20.42 -1.48 2.65
C ASN A 198 -20.80 -2.97 2.72
N MET A 199 -20.15 -3.73 3.59
CA MET A 199 -20.47 -5.14 3.82
C MET A 199 -21.86 -5.34 4.43
N ALA A 200 -22.20 -4.56 5.46
CA ALA A 200 -23.49 -4.67 6.15
C ALA A 200 -24.69 -4.39 5.23
N THR A 201 -24.49 -3.67 4.14
CA THR A 201 -25.52 -3.35 3.13
C THR A 201 -25.41 -4.21 1.88
N LYS A 202 -24.56 -5.26 1.90
CA LYS A 202 -24.31 -6.14 0.74
C LYS A 202 -24.00 -5.35 -0.54
N GLN A 203 -23.25 -4.27 -0.38
CA GLN A 203 -22.86 -3.37 -1.47
C GLN A 203 -24.01 -2.65 -2.20
N GLU A 204 -25.25 -2.76 -1.72
CA GLU A 204 -26.42 -2.08 -2.32
C GLU A 204 -26.22 -0.56 -2.41
N TYR A 205 -25.47 0.04 -1.50
CA TYR A 205 -25.21 1.47 -1.44
C TYR A 205 -23.78 1.86 -1.88
N GLU A 206 -23.07 0.98 -2.55
CA GLU A 206 -21.68 1.24 -3.01
C GLU A 206 -21.59 2.54 -3.82
N SER A 207 -22.59 2.80 -4.67
CA SER A 207 -22.66 4.04 -5.45
C SER A 207 -22.72 5.29 -4.58
N ALA A 208 -23.53 5.26 -3.53
CA ALA A 208 -23.66 6.37 -2.56
C ALA A 208 -22.39 6.50 -1.71
N LEU A 209 -21.76 5.38 -1.36
CA LEU A 209 -20.51 5.33 -0.64
C LEU A 209 -19.38 5.99 -1.44
N VAL A 210 -19.21 5.61 -2.72
CA VAL A 210 -18.19 6.23 -3.58
C VAL A 210 -18.42 7.74 -3.68
N TYR A 211 -19.66 8.17 -3.83
CA TYR A 211 -19.98 9.60 -3.88
C TYR A 211 -19.61 10.33 -2.58
N SER A 212 -19.88 9.73 -1.42
CA SER A 212 -19.67 10.35 -0.11
C SER A 212 -18.22 10.35 0.36
N TYR A 213 -17.48 9.30 0.01
CA TYR A 213 -16.13 9.07 0.56
C TYR A 213 -15.01 9.37 -0.44
N TYR A 214 -15.25 9.27 -1.77
CA TYR A 214 -14.20 9.38 -2.78
C TYR A 214 -14.41 10.52 -3.78
N SER A 215 -15.64 10.68 -4.32
CA SER A 215 -15.92 11.66 -5.36
C SER A 215 -15.62 13.06 -4.92
N ASN A 216 -14.79 13.87 -5.40
CA ASN A 216 -14.41 15.22 -4.98
C ASN A 216 -13.68 15.32 -3.63
N LYS A 217 -13.17 14.20 -3.10
CA LYS A 217 -12.32 14.20 -1.91
C LYS A 217 -10.85 14.18 -2.30
N GLU A 218 -10.00 14.47 -1.34
CA GLU A 218 -8.57 14.21 -1.44
C GLU A 218 -8.33 12.69 -1.47
N ILE A 219 -7.33 12.26 -2.24
CA ILE A 219 -6.93 10.85 -2.31
C ILE A 219 -5.85 10.63 -1.25
N LEU A 220 -6.10 9.67 -0.36
CA LEU A 220 -5.20 9.36 0.75
C LEU A 220 -4.35 8.13 0.39
N TYR A 221 -3.38 8.30 -0.50
CA TYR A 221 -2.54 7.21 -1.01
C TYR A 221 -1.80 6.45 0.08
N ASP A 222 -1.38 7.14 1.15
CA ASP A 222 -0.61 6.58 2.26
C ASP A 222 -1.48 6.03 3.41
N ASN A 223 -2.81 6.11 3.27
CA ASN A 223 -3.74 5.59 4.28
C ASN A 223 -4.23 4.19 3.88
N PRO A 224 -3.80 3.11 4.59
CA PRO A 224 -4.20 1.75 4.26
C PRO A 224 -5.72 1.58 4.14
N ALA A 225 -6.47 2.03 5.14
CA ALA A 225 -7.92 1.84 5.17
C ALA A 225 -8.65 2.52 4.00
N TYR A 226 -8.13 3.67 3.52
CA TYR A 226 -8.64 4.33 2.31
C TYR A 226 -8.41 3.47 1.08
N MET A 227 -7.15 3.02 0.89
CA MET A 227 -6.77 2.29 -0.31
C MET A 227 -7.34 0.87 -0.34
N ASP A 228 -7.45 0.20 0.81
CA ASP A 228 -8.05 -1.14 0.90
C ASP A 228 -9.54 -1.11 0.52
N LEU A 229 -10.29 -0.12 1.03
CA LEU A 229 -11.68 0.07 0.62
C LEU A 229 -11.79 0.45 -0.86
N PHE A 230 -10.90 1.32 -1.37
CA PHE A 230 -10.84 1.67 -2.79
C PHE A 230 -10.58 0.43 -3.65
N ASN A 231 -9.57 -0.37 -3.32
CA ASN A 231 -9.23 -1.58 -4.05
C ASN A 231 -10.37 -2.62 -4.03
N SER A 232 -11.08 -2.73 -2.91
CA SER A 232 -12.26 -3.61 -2.79
C SER A 232 -13.41 -3.16 -3.70
N ILE A 233 -13.74 -1.87 -3.72
CA ILE A 233 -14.83 -1.31 -4.55
C ILE A 233 -14.50 -1.40 -6.05
N TYR A 234 -13.26 -1.15 -6.43
CA TYR A 234 -12.82 -1.15 -7.82
C TYR A 234 -12.14 -2.45 -8.26
N HIS A 235 -12.32 -3.54 -7.49
CA HIS A 235 -11.84 -4.86 -7.88
C HIS A 235 -12.46 -5.32 -9.19
N ASN A 236 -11.62 -5.74 -10.13
CA ASN A 236 -12.02 -6.18 -11.47
C ASN A 236 -12.94 -5.16 -12.20
N TYR A 237 -12.71 -3.86 -11.98
CA TYR A 237 -13.60 -2.81 -12.49
C TYR A 237 -13.78 -2.86 -14.02
N PHE A 238 -12.72 -3.13 -14.79
CA PHE A 238 -12.82 -3.21 -16.24
C PHE A 238 -13.54 -4.46 -16.70
N ASP A 239 -13.36 -5.60 -16.06
CA ASP A 239 -14.10 -6.83 -16.40
C ASP A 239 -15.59 -6.65 -16.15
N ASN A 240 -15.95 -6.06 -15.01
CA ASN A 240 -17.34 -5.70 -14.71
C ASN A 240 -17.91 -4.66 -15.71
N TYR A 241 -17.07 -3.74 -16.17
CA TYR A 241 -17.49 -2.76 -17.18
C TYR A 241 -17.69 -3.41 -18.54
N LEU A 242 -16.84 -4.37 -18.96
CA LEU A 242 -16.93 -5.07 -20.25
C LEU A 242 -18.25 -5.80 -20.44
N VAL A 243 -18.86 -6.32 -19.38
CA VAL A 243 -20.18 -6.98 -19.43
C VAL A 243 -21.36 -5.99 -19.33
N SER A 244 -21.09 -4.70 -19.14
CA SER A 244 -22.12 -3.64 -19.11
C SER A 244 -22.49 -3.14 -20.51
N ALA A 245 -23.51 -2.30 -20.61
CA ALA A 245 -23.91 -1.66 -21.86
C ALA A 245 -22.79 -0.83 -22.53
N GLY A 246 -21.83 -0.33 -21.75
CA GLY A 246 -20.65 0.41 -22.25
C GLY A 246 -19.45 -0.46 -22.60
N GLY A 247 -19.54 -1.77 -22.41
CA GLY A 247 -18.39 -2.70 -22.53
C GLY A 247 -17.74 -2.70 -23.91
N ALA A 248 -18.54 -2.65 -24.98
CA ALA A 248 -18.02 -2.58 -26.34
C ALA A 248 -17.20 -1.31 -26.60
N ASP A 249 -17.51 -0.20 -25.93
CA ASP A 249 -16.76 1.04 -26.04
C ASP A 249 -15.43 0.93 -25.28
N LEU A 250 -15.45 0.36 -24.07
CA LEU A 250 -14.22 0.09 -23.31
C LEU A 250 -13.27 -0.81 -24.09
N TYR A 251 -13.78 -1.92 -24.62
CA TYR A 251 -13.00 -2.85 -25.44
C TYR A 251 -12.35 -2.14 -26.63
N ARG A 252 -13.11 -1.34 -27.38
CA ARG A 252 -12.59 -0.60 -28.56
C ARG A 252 -11.55 0.43 -28.18
N VAL A 253 -11.75 1.16 -27.08
CA VAL A 253 -10.84 2.21 -26.62
C VAL A 253 -9.50 1.61 -26.20
N ILE A 254 -9.50 0.47 -25.51
CA ILE A 254 -8.28 -0.20 -25.09
C ILE A 254 -7.63 -0.93 -26.25
N THR A 255 -8.37 -1.79 -26.99
CA THR A 255 -7.82 -2.71 -27.98
C THR A 255 -7.32 -2.01 -29.23
N TYR A 256 -7.99 -0.94 -29.67
CA TYR A 256 -7.67 -0.28 -30.93
C TYR A 256 -7.25 1.18 -30.75
N GLY A 257 -7.75 1.84 -29.72
CA GLY A 257 -7.53 3.27 -29.52
C GLY A 257 -6.26 3.59 -28.75
N HIS A 258 -5.88 2.78 -27.79
CA HIS A 258 -4.75 2.98 -26.86
C HIS A 258 -4.71 4.41 -26.27
N SER A 259 -5.90 5.03 -26.13
CA SER A 259 -6.04 6.45 -25.87
C SER A 259 -6.57 6.72 -24.48
N ILE A 260 -5.72 7.24 -23.62
CA ILE A 260 -6.12 7.65 -22.27
C ILE A 260 -7.17 8.76 -22.28
N SER A 261 -7.16 9.65 -23.27
CA SER A 261 -8.18 10.71 -23.42
C SER A 261 -9.57 10.14 -23.68
N LEU A 262 -9.67 9.06 -24.47
CA LEU A 262 -10.94 8.37 -24.71
C LEU A 262 -11.38 7.61 -23.45
N LEU A 263 -10.46 6.96 -22.73
CA LEU A 263 -10.76 6.34 -21.43
C LEU A 263 -11.25 7.35 -20.41
N HIS A 264 -10.61 8.50 -20.32
CA HIS A 264 -11.06 9.59 -19.45
C HIS A 264 -12.48 10.06 -19.78
N ARG A 265 -12.84 10.13 -21.07
CA ARG A 265 -14.21 10.48 -21.49
C ARG A 265 -15.20 9.40 -21.10
N LEU A 266 -14.87 8.14 -21.38
CA LEU A 266 -15.73 7.00 -21.11
C LEU A 266 -16.01 6.83 -19.62
N ILE A 267 -14.95 6.71 -18.80
CA ILE A 267 -15.07 6.53 -17.34
C ILE A 267 -15.63 7.77 -16.67
N GLY A 268 -15.28 8.97 -17.18
CA GLY A 268 -15.77 10.27 -16.68
C GLY A 268 -17.23 10.57 -17.01
N SER A 269 -17.90 9.78 -17.83
CA SER A 269 -19.36 9.86 -18.03
C SER A 269 -20.13 9.55 -16.75
N ASN A 270 -19.54 8.75 -15.86
CA ASN A 270 -20.10 8.46 -14.55
C ASN A 270 -19.88 9.66 -13.60
N PRO A 271 -20.94 10.24 -13.00
CA PRO A 271 -20.84 11.38 -12.09
C PRO A 271 -19.92 11.18 -10.91
N LYS A 272 -19.69 9.94 -10.48
CA LYS A 272 -18.77 9.60 -9.38
C LYS A 272 -17.30 9.84 -9.73
N HIS A 273 -16.95 9.82 -11.01
CA HIS A 273 -15.58 9.93 -11.53
C HIS A 273 -15.28 11.28 -12.18
N LYS A 274 -15.96 12.36 -11.78
CA LYS A 274 -15.76 13.70 -12.36
C LYS A 274 -14.38 14.27 -12.08
N LYS A 275 -13.86 14.09 -10.87
CA LYS A 275 -12.52 14.57 -10.50
C LYS A 275 -11.46 13.79 -11.29
N LYS A 276 -10.67 14.52 -12.12
CA LYS A 276 -9.69 13.89 -13.04
C LYS A 276 -8.74 12.94 -12.32
N GLN A 277 -8.13 13.37 -11.23
CA GLN A 277 -7.19 12.57 -10.45
C GLN A 277 -7.81 11.27 -9.94
N PHE A 278 -9.00 11.33 -9.36
CA PHE A 278 -9.70 10.13 -8.87
C PHE A 278 -10.07 9.18 -10.02
N ARG A 279 -10.58 9.72 -11.13
CA ARG A 279 -10.88 8.93 -12.34
C ARG A 279 -9.64 8.22 -12.89
N GLU A 280 -8.50 8.88 -12.88
CA GLU A 280 -7.24 8.31 -13.33
C GLU A 280 -6.77 7.18 -12.42
N LEU A 281 -6.93 7.32 -11.09
CA LEU A 281 -6.68 6.23 -10.14
C LEU A 281 -7.59 5.02 -10.41
N VAL A 282 -8.87 5.25 -10.72
CA VAL A 282 -9.82 4.18 -11.11
C VAL A 282 -9.37 3.49 -12.40
N ILE A 283 -8.87 4.25 -13.38
CA ILE A 283 -8.32 3.69 -14.63
C ILE A 283 -7.08 2.84 -14.34
N LEU A 284 -6.16 3.33 -13.53
CA LEU A 284 -4.94 2.59 -13.12
C LEU A 284 -5.30 1.27 -12.43
N LYS A 285 -6.26 1.29 -11.49
CA LYS A 285 -6.74 0.06 -10.85
C LYS A 285 -7.35 -0.90 -11.85
N GLY A 286 -8.19 -0.40 -12.77
CA GLY A 286 -8.78 -1.22 -13.82
C GLY A 286 -7.75 -1.83 -14.77
N LEU A 287 -6.70 -1.08 -15.15
CA LEU A 287 -5.59 -1.59 -15.96
C LEU A 287 -4.78 -2.65 -15.19
N ASN A 288 -4.45 -2.39 -13.92
CA ASN A 288 -3.72 -3.34 -13.09
C ASN A 288 -4.43 -4.70 -13.02
N ASP A 289 -5.71 -4.69 -12.71
CA ASP A 289 -6.48 -5.95 -12.58
C ASP A 289 -6.67 -6.65 -13.92
N ALA A 290 -6.80 -5.89 -15.02
CA ALA A 290 -6.99 -6.43 -16.36
C ALA A 290 -5.76 -7.23 -16.88
N PHE A 291 -4.55 -6.97 -16.38
CA PHE A 291 -3.37 -7.78 -16.72
C PHE A 291 -3.44 -9.22 -16.16
N ALA A 292 -4.20 -9.45 -15.11
CA ALA A 292 -4.41 -10.77 -14.52
C ALA A 292 -5.53 -11.57 -15.21
N ASN A 293 -6.27 -10.98 -16.16
CA ASN A 293 -7.44 -11.55 -16.80
C ASN A 293 -7.27 -11.62 -18.32
N ASP A 294 -7.84 -12.63 -18.97
CA ASP A 294 -7.74 -12.84 -20.43
C ASP A 294 -8.75 -12.04 -21.27
N ASN A 295 -9.58 -11.19 -20.64
CA ASN A 295 -10.63 -10.45 -21.33
C ASN A 295 -10.11 -9.33 -22.24
N LEU A 296 -8.92 -8.82 -21.95
CA LEU A 296 -8.21 -7.81 -22.73
C LEU A 296 -6.79 -8.31 -23.06
N GLN A 297 -6.33 -8.02 -24.28
CA GLN A 297 -4.99 -8.45 -24.70
C GLN A 297 -3.90 -7.64 -24.00
N TRP A 298 -2.82 -8.30 -23.62
CA TRP A 298 -1.70 -7.73 -22.89
C TRP A 298 -1.06 -6.49 -23.55
N LEU A 299 -0.74 -6.56 -24.85
CA LEU A 299 -0.08 -5.45 -25.54
C LEU A 299 -0.94 -4.18 -25.62
N PRO A 300 -2.23 -4.21 -25.98
CA PRO A 300 -3.13 -3.07 -25.86
C PRO A 300 -3.19 -2.44 -24.45
N LEU A 301 -3.21 -3.26 -23.41
CA LEU A 301 -3.17 -2.78 -22.02
C LEU A 301 -1.88 -2.00 -21.75
N LEU A 302 -0.73 -2.56 -22.13
CA LEU A 302 0.57 -1.93 -21.96
C LEU A 302 0.67 -0.60 -22.71
N LEU A 303 0.23 -0.54 -23.98
CA LEU A 303 0.22 0.70 -24.76
C LEU A 303 -0.69 1.77 -24.17
N THR A 304 -1.83 1.36 -23.60
CA THR A 304 -2.73 2.28 -22.89
C THR A 304 -2.11 2.80 -21.60
N LEU A 305 -1.42 1.94 -20.86
CA LEU A 305 -0.71 2.29 -19.64
C LEU A 305 0.45 3.25 -19.93
N ASP A 306 1.23 3.02 -20.99
CA ASP A 306 2.31 3.89 -21.45
C ASP A 306 1.77 5.28 -21.85
N SER A 307 0.64 5.32 -22.56
CA SER A 307 -0.06 6.57 -22.87
C SER A 307 -0.46 7.34 -21.60
N LEU A 308 -0.89 6.66 -20.54
CA LEU A 308 -1.20 7.27 -19.24
C LEU A 308 0.07 7.79 -18.58
N TYR A 309 1.12 6.97 -18.50
CA TYR A 309 2.42 7.34 -17.93
C TYR A 309 2.97 8.64 -18.51
N ILE A 310 2.92 8.78 -19.84
CA ILE A 310 3.44 9.96 -20.55
C ILE A 310 2.57 11.21 -20.33
N THR A 311 1.26 11.05 -20.18
CA THR A 311 0.30 12.17 -20.23
C THR A 311 -0.24 12.59 -18.87
N THR A 312 -0.03 11.80 -17.81
CA THR A 312 -0.47 12.17 -16.46
C THR A 312 0.32 13.36 -15.92
N GLU A 313 -0.37 14.24 -15.19
CA GLU A 313 0.23 15.36 -14.46
C GLU A 313 0.49 15.04 -12.97
N TYR A 314 0.16 13.79 -12.53
CA TYR A 314 0.29 13.35 -11.14
C TYR A 314 1.49 12.42 -10.99
N PRO A 315 2.58 12.83 -10.31
CA PRO A 315 3.77 11.98 -10.15
C PRO A 315 3.49 10.61 -9.54
N ILE A 316 2.57 10.54 -8.58
CA ILE A 316 2.17 9.25 -7.98
C ILE A 316 1.49 8.32 -9.01
N HIS A 317 0.75 8.85 -9.97
CA HIS A 317 0.13 8.03 -11.02
C HIS A 317 1.16 7.56 -12.05
N GLN A 318 2.22 8.35 -12.31
CA GLN A 318 3.36 7.88 -13.10
C GLN A 318 4.04 6.70 -12.41
N GLN A 319 4.26 6.79 -11.09
CA GLN A 319 4.84 5.71 -10.30
C GLN A 319 3.97 4.45 -10.34
N ILE A 320 2.65 4.59 -10.12
CA ILE A 320 1.72 3.47 -10.20
C ILE A 320 1.75 2.83 -11.60
N ALA A 321 1.73 3.65 -12.66
CA ALA A 321 1.77 3.13 -14.05
C ALA A 321 3.07 2.37 -14.34
N GLN A 322 4.21 2.88 -13.87
CA GLN A 322 5.50 2.20 -13.98
C GLN A 322 5.50 0.87 -13.22
N ASN A 323 5.04 0.86 -11.98
CA ASN A 323 4.98 -0.35 -11.16
C ASN A 323 4.06 -1.42 -11.77
N ILE A 324 2.91 -1.03 -12.34
CA ILE A 324 2.02 -1.95 -13.07
C ILE A 324 2.76 -2.54 -14.29
N ALA A 325 3.47 -1.71 -15.06
CA ALA A 325 4.24 -2.17 -16.21
C ALA A 325 5.32 -3.17 -15.79
N ASP A 326 6.10 -2.85 -14.77
CA ASP A 326 7.19 -3.70 -14.27
C ASP A 326 6.67 -5.06 -13.78
N ASN A 327 5.58 -5.07 -13.01
CA ASN A 327 4.95 -6.30 -12.54
C ASN A 327 4.41 -7.14 -13.72
N SER A 328 3.73 -6.50 -14.69
CA SER A 328 3.17 -7.22 -15.85
C SER A 328 4.24 -7.77 -16.77
N LEU A 329 5.36 -7.04 -16.95
CA LEU A 329 6.50 -7.48 -17.77
C LEU A 329 7.22 -8.67 -17.14
N THR A 330 7.32 -8.74 -15.82
CA THR A 330 8.00 -9.84 -15.11
C THR A 330 7.41 -11.21 -15.47
N MET A 331 6.11 -11.29 -15.71
CA MET A 331 5.38 -12.52 -16.03
C MET A 331 5.08 -12.68 -17.53
N ALA A 332 5.50 -11.72 -18.37
CA ALA A 332 5.19 -11.75 -19.80
C ALA A 332 5.99 -12.82 -20.53
N LYS A 333 5.35 -13.47 -21.51
CA LYS A 333 6.01 -14.45 -22.38
C LYS A 333 7.17 -13.81 -23.14
N GLY A 334 8.36 -14.36 -22.99
CA GLY A 334 9.59 -13.91 -23.64
C GLY A 334 10.45 -12.99 -22.79
N THR A 335 10.02 -12.63 -21.57
CA THR A 335 10.88 -11.95 -20.60
C THR A 335 11.89 -12.90 -19.98
N VAL A 336 13.00 -12.34 -19.52
CA VAL A 336 14.01 -13.11 -18.80
C VAL A 336 13.43 -13.48 -17.42
N ALA A 337 13.38 -14.78 -17.15
CA ALA A 337 12.89 -15.25 -15.84
C ALA A 337 13.79 -14.71 -14.72
N LEU A 338 13.16 -14.38 -13.58
CA LEU A 338 13.89 -13.95 -12.38
C LEU A 338 14.86 -15.04 -11.93
N PRO A 339 16.10 -14.68 -11.55
CA PRO A 339 17.05 -15.66 -11.03
C PRO A 339 16.53 -16.23 -9.70
N PHE A 340 16.75 -17.51 -9.50
CA PHE A 340 16.54 -18.18 -8.22
C PHE A 340 17.72 -19.06 -7.87
N GLU A 341 17.91 -19.31 -6.58
CA GLU A 341 18.79 -20.32 -6.02
C GLU A 341 17.99 -21.14 -5.02
N LEU A 342 17.85 -22.43 -5.25
CA LEU A 342 17.06 -23.34 -4.42
C LEU A 342 17.86 -24.61 -4.15
N PRO A 343 17.78 -25.22 -2.96
CA PRO A 343 18.41 -26.51 -2.68
C PRO A 343 17.67 -27.62 -3.46
N ASP A 344 18.44 -28.55 -4.02
CA ASP A 344 17.90 -29.82 -4.54
C ASP A 344 17.56 -30.78 -3.39
N SER A 345 17.03 -31.96 -3.72
CA SER A 345 16.67 -32.99 -2.72
C SER A 345 17.87 -33.55 -1.93
N MET A 346 19.09 -33.22 -2.31
CA MET A 346 20.34 -33.59 -1.64
C MET A 346 20.97 -32.39 -0.89
N GLY A 347 20.31 -31.21 -0.91
CA GLY A 347 20.81 -30.00 -0.26
C GLY A 347 21.81 -29.19 -1.10
N ASN A 348 22.07 -29.53 -2.37
CA ASN A 348 22.94 -28.72 -3.22
C ASN A 348 22.19 -27.52 -3.78
N MET A 349 22.78 -26.33 -3.70
CA MET A 349 22.19 -25.12 -4.26
C MET A 349 22.18 -25.17 -5.78
N MET A 350 21.00 -25.06 -6.36
CA MET A 350 20.75 -25.02 -7.81
C MET A 350 20.21 -23.64 -8.20
N SER A 351 20.81 -23.07 -9.22
CA SER A 351 20.38 -21.77 -9.77
C SER A 351 19.63 -21.93 -11.09
N LEU A 352 18.87 -20.92 -11.49
CA LEU A 352 18.24 -20.91 -12.83
C LEU A 352 19.27 -21.05 -13.95
N ALA A 353 20.51 -20.58 -13.75
CA ALA A 353 21.59 -20.66 -14.74
C ALA A 353 22.02 -22.11 -15.05
N ASP A 354 21.88 -23.05 -14.11
CA ASP A 354 22.23 -24.46 -14.26
C ASP A 354 21.29 -25.21 -15.22
N PHE A 355 20.15 -24.61 -15.53
CA PHE A 355 19.14 -25.15 -16.43
C PHE A 355 19.19 -24.52 -17.84
N ARG A 356 20.19 -23.70 -18.16
CA ARG A 356 20.32 -23.11 -19.51
C ARG A 356 20.29 -24.16 -20.58
N GLY A 357 19.45 -23.93 -21.61
CA GLY A 357 19.26 -24.85 -22.73
C GLY A 357 18.31 -26.02 -22.44
N LYS A 358 17.67 -26.04 -21.28
CA LYS A 358 16.65 -27.03 -20.90
C LYS A 358 15.31 -26.34 -20.71
N TYR A 359 14.23 -27.10 -20.85
CA TYR A 359 12.89 -26.67 -20.39
C TYR A 359 12.81 -26.93 -18.87
N LEU A 360 12.38 -25.94 -18.12
CA LEU A 360 12.16 -26.03 -16.70
C LEU A 360 10.66 -25.87 -16.43
N TYR A 361 10.09 -26.79 -15.69
CA TYR A 361 8.73 -26.72 -15.18
C TYR A 361 8.82 -26.48 -13.67
N LEU A 362 8.26 -25.37 -13.22
CA LEU A 362 8.14 -25.01 -11.81
C LEU A 362 6.69 -25.29 -11.38
N GLN A 363 6.54 -26.09 -10.34
CA GLN A 363 5.24 -26.48 -9.79
C GLN A 363 5.08 -25.91 -8.38
#